data_ebd90a2f0d6cdce3a45a8a6594141fcd
#
_entry.id   ebd90a2f0d6cdce3a45a8a6594141fcd
#
_cell.length_a   1.000
_cell.length_b   1.000
_cell.length_c   1.000
_cell.angle_alpha   90.00
_cell.angle_beta   90.00
_cell.angle_gamma   90.00
#
_symmetry.space_group_name_H-M   'P 1'
#
loop_
_entity.id
_entity.type
_entity.pdbx_description
1 polymer ?
#
loop_
_entity_poly.entity_id
_entity_poly.type
_entity_poly.pdbx_seq_one_letter_code
_entity_poly.pdbx_strand_id
1 'polypeptide(L)'
;MMCWKGRIILLILTLLGGNIMAQNIRPAAVAGKFYDADRESLTRTVARCYKKAETMAPLSREERDGRTTVQAVVVPHAGYVFSGAVAAAAYLRLDPEARYKRIFLLGPSHHVAFDGASVASAYSAYSTPLGNVDVDTATCMVLQQTGAFGYVPAAHDREHCLEVQLPLLQYRMKYPAPIVPIIIGTQNSDRLMAIAKALQPYFTADNLFVISSDFSHYPSYDDALTVDSCTGHALETGSLENFQQAVEHNGDLGIRNLYTSACGQCAIAVMLAMAQQSGKMTLASDLHIKHIAYLNSGDSPYGGKKEVVGYHAFALFRDKKIENDQAADDSDSFTLTANDKQQLKNLAWNAIAPARMHRPVTPTPVFESRVGVFVTLTEHGHLRGCIGHFGEDVPLGRLTEEMARAAAFEDPRFRPVTEDELSDIELEISVLTPLKRITDISQFDYGRQGIYIKKGGRSGTFLPQVAKEVNWTKEEFLGHCSQDKAGLGWDGWRTADLYTYEAIIF
;
A
#
# COMPACT_ATOMS: atom_id res chain seq x y z
N MET A 1 -12.30 -36.58 -87.32
CA MET A 1 -11.02 -36.04 -86.85
C MET A 1 -11.31 -34.99 -85.70
N MET A 2 -11.29 -35.48 -84.47
CA MET A 2 -11.58 -34.67 -83.27
C MET A 2 -10.27 -34.31 -82.58
N CYS A 3 -10.03 -33.05 -82.47
CA CYS A 3 -8.84 -32.46 -81.82
C CYS A 3 -9.15 -32.29 -80.32
N TRP A 4 -8.45 -32.98 -79.44
CA TRP A 4 -8.64 -32.88 -77.96
C TRP A 4 -7.63 -31.88 -77.40
N LYS A 5 -8.11 -30.74 -76.92
CA LYS A 5 -7.30 -29.77 -76.22
C LYS A 5 -7.23 -30.13 -74.73
N GLY A 6 -6.09 -30.65 -74.31
CA GLY A 6 -5.78 -30.84 -72.86
C GLY A 6 -5.54 -29.48 -72.18
N ARG A 7 -6.32 -29.20 -71.13
CA ARG A 7 -6.06 -28.10 -70.21
C ARG A 7 -5.18 -28.61 -69.07
N ILE A 8 -3.97 -28.09 -68.99
CA ILE A 8 -3.06 -28.25 -67.88
C ILE A 8 -3.52 -27.28 -66.76
N ILE A 9 -4.07 -27.81 -65.64
CA ILE A 9 -4.36 -27.04 -64.43
C ILE A 9 -3.07 -27.00 -63.61
N LEU A 10 -2.43 -25.81 -63.61
CA LEU A 10 -1.27 -25.53 -62.76
C LEU A 10 -1.78 -25.28 -61.32
N LEU A 11 -1.60 -26.25 -60.40
CA LEU A 11 -1.90 -26.11 -58.98
C LEU A 11 -0.75 -25.29 -58.35
N ILE A 12 -0.96 -24.00 -58.10
CA ILE A 12 -0.05 -23.20 -57.30
C ILE A 12 -0.31 -23.51 -55.83
N LEU A 13 0.52 -24.34 -55.23
CA LEU A 13 0.61 -24.49 -53.77
C LEU A 13 1.30 -23.26 -53.22
N THR A 14 0.55 -22.32 -52.71
CA THR A 14 1.08 -21.25 -51.85
C THR A 14 1.45 -21.89 -50.48
N LEU A 15 2.72 -22.21 -50.33
CA LEU A 15 3.32 -22.48 -49.03
C LEU A 15 3.25 -21.20 -48.22
N LEU A 16 2.26 -21.09 -47.36
CA LEU A 16 2.29 -20.17 -46.21
C LEU A 16 3.40 -20.63 -45.26
N GLY A 17 4.62 -20.27 -45.55
CA GLY A 17 5.74 -20.38 -44.64
C GLY A 17 5.51 -19.41 -43.47
N GLY A 18 4.75 -19.81 -42.45
CA GLY A 18 4.81 -19.17 -41.18
C GLY A 18 6.25 -19.30 -40.65
N ASN A 19 6.99 -18.18 -40.65
CA ASN A 19 8.24 -18.12 -39.93
C ASN A 19 7.94 -18.42 -38.46
N ILE A 20 8.11 -19.66 -38.05
CA ILE A 20 8.25 -20.03 -36.63
C ILE A 20 9.59 -19.41 -36.20
N MET A 21 9.55 -18.18 -35.77
CA MET A 21 10.69 -17.57 -35.11
C MET A 21 11.02 -18.50 -33.93
N ALA A 22 12.22 -19.06 -33.92
CA ALA A 22 12.69 -19.89 -32.82
C ALA A 22 12.48 -19.09 -31.52
N GLN A 23 11.73 -19.64 -30.56
CA GLN A 23 11.51 -18.98 -29.28
C GLN A 23 12.86 -18.83 -28.57
N ASN A 24 13.31 -17.58 -28.39
CA ASN A 24 14.51 -17.27 -27.63
C ASN A 24 14.15 -17.25 -26.14
N ILE A 25 14.20 -18.42 -25.49
CA ILE A 25 13.86 -18.58 -24.07
C ILE A 25 15.13 -18.36 -23.26
N ARG A 26 15.06 -17.43 -22.28
CA ARG A 26 16.15 -17.25 -21.29
C ARG A 26 16.19 -18.45 -20.35
N PRO A 27 17.29 -19.21 -20.32
CA PRO A 27 17.41 -20.33 -19.39
C PRO A 27 17.50 -19.84 -17.94
N ALA A 28 17.10 -20.69 -16.98
CA ALA A 28 17.30 -20.42 -15.57
C ALA A 28 18.79 -20.32 -15.23
N ALA A 29 19.23 -19.17 -14.73
CA ALA A 29 20.65 -18.91 -14.43
C ALA A 29 21.06 -19.35 -13.01
N VAL A 30 20.10 -19.38 -12.07
CA VAL A 30 20.37 -19.65 -10.65
C VAL A 30 19.59 -20.82 -10.04
N ALA A 31 18.90 -21.61 -10.87
CA ALA A 31 18.31 -22.88 -10.45
C ALA A 31 19.39 -23.81 -9.89
N GLY A 32 19.11 -24.46 -8.76
CA GLY A 32 20.09 -25.29 -8.01
C GLY A 32 21.08 -24.50 -7.14
N LYS A 33 20.99 -23.14 -7.13
CA LYS A 33 21.84 -22.26 -6.31
C LYS A 33 21.01 -21.36 -5.38
N PHE A 34 20.07 -20.63 -5.93
CA PHE A 34 19.18 -19.73 -5.18
C PHE A 34 17.86 -20.40 -4.80
N TYR A 35 17.43 -21.35 -5.60
CA TYR A 35 16.26 -22.20 -5.39
C TYR A 35 16.47 -23.57 -6.04
N ASP A 36 15.66 -24.57 -5.70
CA ASP A 36 15.81 -25.93 -6.18
C ASP A 36 15.68 -26.03 -7.72
N ALA A 37 16.55 -26.83 -8.34
CA ALA A 37 16.52 -27.06 -9.79
C ALA A 37 15.45 -28.08 -10.24
N ASP A 38 14.97 -28.90 -9.31
CA ASP A 38 13.93 -29.89 -9.57
C ASP A 38 12.53 -29.32 -9.26
N ARG A 39 11.58 -29.60 -10.14
CA ARG A 39 10.20 -29.08 -10.05
C ARG A 39 9.52 -29.43 -8.73
N GLU A 40 9.60 -30.69 -8.29
CA GLU A 40 8.91 -31.13 -7.09
C GLU A 40 9.54 -30.54 -5.83
N SER A 41 10.87 -30.52 -5.77
CA SER A 41 11.62 -29.92 -4.66
C SER A 41 11.36 -28.42 -4.56
N LEU A 42 11.37 -27.73 -5.69
CA LEU A 42 11.06 -26.29 -5.75
C LEU A 42 9.62 -26.02 -5.31
N THR A 43 8.65 -26.81 -5.76
CA THR A 43 7.26 -26.66 -5.32
C THR A 43 7.13 -26.81 -3.80
N ARG A 44 7.81 -27.81 -3.20
CA ARG A 44 7.82 -28.00 -1.74
C ARG A 44 8.50 -26.83 -1.01
N THR A 45 9.59 -26.33 -1.56
CA THR A 45 10.31 -25.20 -0.97
C THR A 45 9.49 -23.92 -1.01
N VAL A 46 8.87 -23.61 -2.16
CA VAL A 46 7.97 -22.46 -2.31
C VAL A 46 6.77 -22.57 -1.36
N ALA A 47 6.13 -23.76 -1.27
CA ALA A 47 5.03 -23.99 -0.33
C ALA A 47 5.45 -23.73 1.14
N ARG A 48 6.66 -24.13 1.54
CA ARG A 48 7.22 -23.83 2.87
C ARG A 48 7.45 -22.35 3.09
N CYS A 49 7.91 -21.62 2.06
CA CYS A 49 8.06 -20.16 2.13
C CYS A 49 6.72 -19.48 2.40
N TYR A 50 5.65 -19.86 1.68
CA TYR A 50 4.31 -19.34 1.90
C TYR A 50 3.74 -19.70 3.28
N LYS A 51 3.91 -20.96 3.71
CA LYS A 51 3.47 -21.37 5.06
C LYS A 51 4.18 -20.59 6.17
N LYS A 52 5.50 -20.32 6.03
CA LYS A 52 6.23 -19.47 6.96
C LYS A 52 5.75 -18.02 6.91
N ALA A 53 5.47 -17.51 5.71
CA ALA A 53 4.94 -16.16 5.48
C ALA A 53 3.57 -15.96 6.15
N GLU A 54 2.64 -16.91 6.05
CA GLU A 54 1.33 -16.89 6.72
C GLU A 54 1.45 -16.76 8.24
N THR A 55 2.44 -17.41 8.84
CA THR A 55 2.69 -17.34 10.27
C THR A 55 3.39 -16.04 10.68
N MET A 56 4.36 -15.58 9.87
CA MET A 56 5.18 -14.41 10.15
C MET A 56 4.42 -13.10 9.93
N ALA A 57 3.60 -13.06 8.88
CA ALA A 57 2.88 -11.87 8.45
C ALA A 57 1.47 -12.27 7.95
N PRO A 58 0.54 -12.63 8.84
CA PRO A 58 -0.82 -13.00 8.45
C PRO A 58 -1.54 -11.84 7.75
N LEU A 59 -2.47 -12.16 6.87
CA LEU A 59 -3.30 -11.14 6.23
C LEU A 59 -4.14 -10.42 7.28
N SER A 60 -4.19 -9.09 7.20
CA SER A 60 -5.13 -8.29 7.99
C SER A 60 -6.57 -8.54 7.56
N ARG A 61 -7.54 -8.06 8.33
CA ARG A 61 -8.96 -8.15 7.97
C ARG A 61 -9.24 -7.39 6.64
N GLU A 62 -8.69 -6.19 6.49
CA GLU A 62 -8.86 -5.35 5.29
C GLU A 62 -8.31 -6.02 4.03
N GLU A 63 -7.13 -6.67 4.14
CA GLU A 63 -6.53 -7.44 3.06
C GLU A 63 -7.41 -8.65 2.67
N ARG A 64 -8.03 -9.33 3.65
CA ARG A 64 -8.97 -10.45 3.40
C ARG A 64 -10.29 -9.99 2.80
N ASP A 65 -10.80 -8.84 3.24
CA ASP A 65 -12.06 -8.28 2.76
C ASP A 65 -11.95 -7.70 1.34
N GLY A 66 -10.73 -7.67 0.77
CA GLY A 66 -10.47 -7.27 -0.61
C GLY A 66 -10.77 -5.78 -0.89
N ARG A 67 -10.69 -4.93 0.12
CA ARG A 67 -10.90 -3.47 0.00
C ARG A 67 -9.78 -2.76 -0.74
N THR A 68 -8.62 -3.37 -0.79
CA THR A 68 -7.44 -2.87 -1.48
C THR A 68 -6.99 -3.84 -2.56
N THR A 69 -6.23 -3.35 -3.52
CA THR A 69 -5.48 -4.16 -4.48
C THR A 69 -4.00 -3.84 -4.36
N VAL A 70 -3.15 -4.83 -4.59
CA VAL A 70 -1.71 -4.61 -4.62
C VAL A 70 -1.32 -4.02 -5.97
N GLN A 71 -0.76 -2.81 -5.95
CA GLN A 71 -0.22 -2.13 -7.13
C GLN A 71 1.24 -2.47 -7.37
N ALA A 72 2.02 -2.55 -6.29
CA ALA A 72 3.42 -2.95 -6.34
C ALA A 72 3.83 -3.70 -5.08
N VAL A 73 4.90 -4.47 -5.18
CA VAL A 73 5.60 -5.07 -4.04
C VAL A 73 7.09 -4.76 -4.13
N VAL A 74 7.72 -4.54 -2.96
CA VAL A 74 9.19 -4.54 -2.83
C VAL A 74 9.57 -5.84 -2.14
N VAL A 75 10.42 -6.64 -2.77
CA VAL A 75 10.72 -8.02 -2.35
C VAL A 75 12.20 -8.33 -2.50
N PRO A 76 12.78 -9.12 -1.59
CA PRO A 76 14.18 -9.51 -1.65
C PRO A 76 14.43 -10.58 -2.73
N HIS A 77 15.74 -10.75 -3.09
CA HIS A 77 16.17 -11.65 -4.15
C HIS A 77 17.36 -12.56 -3.78
N ALA A 78 17.66 -12.69 -2.49
CA ALA A 78 18.60 -13.71 -2.04
C ALA A 78 18.06 -15.14 -2.22
N GLY A 79 18.90 -16.14 -1.97
CA GLY A 79 18.45 -17.54 -2.02
C GLY A 79 17.28 -17.83 -1.08
N TYR A 80 16.36 -18.70 -1.48
CA TYR A 80 15.09 -18.95 -0.78
C TYR A 80 15.24 -19.39 0.69
N VAL A 81 16.34 -20.02 1.04
CA VAL A 81 16.65 -20.41 2.43
C VAL A 81 16.84 -19.20 3.36
N PHE A 82 17.12 -18.04 2.79
CA PHE A 82 17.30 -16.77 3.52
C PHE A 82 16.07 -15.87 3.37
N SER A 83 15.71 -15.53 2.15
CA SER A 83 14.75 -14.46 1.86
C SER A 83 13.39 -14.94 1.32
N GLY A 84 13.27 -16.21 0.93
CA GLY A 84 12.05 -16.70 0.25
C GLY A 84 10.77 -16.53 1.05
N ALA A 85 10.82 -16.67 2.38
CA ALA A 85 9.64 -16.45 3.23
C ALA A 85 9.25 -14.97 3.32
N VAL A 86 10.23 -14.07 3.31
CA VAL A 86 10.00 -12.61 3.32
C VAL A 86 9.36 -12.18 1.99
N ALA A 87 9.92 -12.63 0.85
CA ALA A 87 9.31 -12.37 -0.46
C ALA A 87 7.89 -12.95 -0.56
N ALA A 88 7.69 -14.21 -0.12
CA ALA A 88 6.37 -14.84 -0.09
C ALA A 88 5.36 -14.05 0.76
N ALA A 89 5.78 -13.37 1.83
CA ALA A 89 4.90 -12.56 2.65
C ALA A 89 4.28 -11.39 1.87
N ALA A 90 5.04 -10.71 1.00
CA ALA A 90 4.48 -9.69 0.11
C ALA A 90 3.56 -10.32 -0.94
N TYR A 91 3.98 -11.41 -1.57
CA TYR A 91 3.16 -12.10 -2.58
C TYR A 91 1.87 -12.71 -2.01
N LEU A 92 1.84 -13.04 -0.73
CA LEU A 92 0.62 -13.51 -0.07
C LEU A 92 -0.52 -12.48 -0.14
N ARG A 93 -0.22 -11.19 -0.29
CA ARG A 93 -1.19 -10.09 -0.43
C ARG A 93 -1.83 -10.04 -1.82
N LEU A 94 -1.23 -10.69 -2.82
CA LEU A 94 -1.83 -10.77 -4.15
C LEU A 94 -3.08 -11.67 -4.10
N ASP A 95 -4.14 -11.26 -4.76
CA ASP A 95 -5.28 -12.12 -5.01
C ASP A 95 -4.87 -13.23 -6.01
N PRO A 96 -4.97 -14.53 -5.65
CA PRO A 96 -4.62 -15.62 -6.57
C PRO A 96 -5.44 -15.63 -7.86
N GLU A 97 -6.66 -15.08 -7.82
CA GLU A 97 -7.57 -14.99 -8.96
C GLU A 97 -7.37 -13.72 -9.80
N ALA A 98 -6.46 -12.82 -9.38
CA ALA A 98 -6.19 -11.59 -10.12
C ALA A 98 -5.72 -11.89 -11.56
N ARG A 99 -6.18 -11.07 -12.50
CA ARG A 99 -5.86 -11.17 -13.93
C ARG A 99 -5.13 -9.92 -14.38
N TYR A 100 -3.84 -9.86 -14.03
CA TYR A 100 -3.00 -8.76 -14.51
C TYR A 100 -2.79 -8.86 -16.02
N LYS A 101 -2.76 -7.72 -16.70
CA LYS A 101 -2.37 -7.66 -18.13
C LYS A 101 -0.89 -8.02 -18.30
N ARG A 102 -0.05 -7.55 -17.36
CA ARG A 102 1.40 -7.84 -17.31
C ARG A 102 1.98 -7.60 -15.92
N ILE A 103 3.15 -8.15 -15.68
CA ILE A 103 3.93 -7.95 -14.45
C ILE A 103 5.25 -7.27 -14.83
N PHE A 104 5.46 -6.05 -14.36
CA PHE A 104 6.73 -5.34 -14.50
C PHE A 104 7.69 -5.79 -13.39
N LEU A 105 8.83 -6.37 -13.76
CA LEU A 105 9.87 -6.77 -12.83
C LEU A 105 11.03 -5.77 -12.94
N LEU A 106 11.31 -5.02 -11.87
CA LEU A 106 12.39 -4.03 -11.82
C LEU A 106 13.43 -4.48 -10.79
N GLY A 107 14.71 -4.48 -11.17
CA GLY A 107 15.79 -4.83 -10.26
C GLY A 107 17.13 -4.20 -10.67
N PRO A 108 18.15 -4.29 -9.79
CA PRO A 108 19.49 -3.79 -10.06
C PRO A 108 20.26 -4.70 -11.03
N SER A 109 21.34 -4.20 -11.58
CA SER A 109 22.32 -4.98 -12.34
C SER A 109 23.47 -5.41 -11.43
N HIS A 110 23.62 -6.73 -11.19
CA HIS A 110 24.70 -7.28 -10.36
C HIS A 110 25.94 -7.70 -11.15
N HIS A 111 25.79 -7.91 -12.46
CA HIS A 111 26.85 -8.49 -13.29
C HIS A 111 27.45 -7.55 -14.31
N VAL A 112 26.73 -6.51 -14.73
CA VAL A 112 27.15 -5.62 -15.81
C VAL A 112 26.90 -4.17 -15.42
N ALA A 113 27.94 -3.37 -15.45
CA ALA A 113 27.81 -1.92 -15.29
C ALA A 113 27.35 -1.30 -16.63
N PHE A 114 26.28 -0.56 -16.61
CA PHE A 114 25.80 0.25 -17.73
C PHE A 114 25.00 1.45 -17.23
N ASP A 115 24.77 2.46 -18.06
CA ASP A 115 24.04 3.66 -17.67
C ASP A 115 22.68 3.69 -18.35
N GLY A 116 21.59 3.68 -17.56
CA GLY A 116 20.20 3.65 -18.01
C GLY A 116 19.42 2.44 -17.52
N ALA A 117 18.38 2.06 -18.26
CA ALA A 117 17.60 0.85 -18.02
C ALA A 117 17.60 -0.07 -19.24
N SER A 118 17.60 -1.37 -18.99
CA SER A 118 17.53 -2.41 -20.02
C SER A 118 16.25 -3.21 -19.90
N VAL A 119 15.52 -3.39 -21.02
CA VAL A 119 14.36 -4.29 -21.11
C VAL A 119 14.70 -5.54 -21.92
N ALA A 120 14.21 -6.69 -21.51
CA ALA A 120 14.54 -7.99 -22.15
C ALA A 120 13.74 -8.24 -23.44
N SER A 121 13.86 -7.34 -24.43
CA SER A 121 13.06 -7.38 -25.66
C SER A 121 13.37 -8.55 -26.61
N ALA A 122 14.51 -9.19 -26.47
CA ALA A 122 14.91 -10.32 -27.34
C ALA A 122 14.51 -11.69 -26.79
N TYR A 123 14.09 -11.81 -25.53
CA TYR A 123 13.59 -13.06 -24.99
C TYR A 123 12.07 -13.16 -25.14
N SER A 124 11.57 -14.33 -25.59
CA SER A 124 10.14 -14.61 -25.63
C SER A 124 9.60 -15.12 -24.29
N ALA A 125 10.45 -15.71 -23.46
CA ALA A 125 10.10 -16.22 -22.13
C ALA A 125 11.34 -16.35 -21.24
N TYR A 126 11.09 -16.42 -19.91
CA TYR A 126 12.07 -16.84 -18.90
C TYR A 126 11.72 -18.23 -18.43
N SER A 127 12.70 -19.14 -18.42
CA SER A 127 12.50 -20.53 -17.96
C SER A 127 12.72 -20.65 -16.46
N THR A 128 11.89 -21.43 -15.79
CA THR A 128 12.06 -21.91 -14.41
C THR A 128 11.77 -23.39 -14.35
N PRO A 129 12.15 -24.12 -13.29
CA PRO A 129 11.74 -25.51 -13.10
C PRO A 129 10.21 -25.72 -13.05
N LEU A 130 9.44 -24.67 -12.73
CA LEU A 130 7.97 -24.73 -12.73
C LEU A 130 7.35 -24.51 -14.12
N GLY A 131 8.14 -24.06 -15.10
CA GLY A 131 7.73 -23.81 -16.47
C GLY A 131 8.17 -22.43 -16.95
N ASN A 132 7.88 -22.12 -18.20
CA ASN A 132 8.22 -20.83 -18.80
C ASN A 132 7.23 -19.76 -18.37
N VAL A 133 7.74 -18.52 -18.24
CA VAL A 133 6.94 -17.30 -18.03
C VAL A 133 7.17 -16.42 -19.24
N ASP A 134 6.10 -16.12 -19.98
CA ASP A 134 6.16 -15.34 -21.22
C ASP A 134 6.61 -13.90 -20.97
N VAL A 135 7.35 -13.33 -21.91
CA VAL A 135 7.76 -11.91 -21.92
C VAL A 135 6.82 -11.13 -22.85
N ASP A 136 6.29 -10.00 -22.37
CA ASP A 136 5.57 -9.04 -23.21
C ASP A 136 6.57 -8.24 -24.05
N THR A 137 7.07 -8.89 -25.13
CA THR A 137 8.05 -8.29 -26.01
C THR A 137 7.52 -7.03 -26.73
N ALA A 138 6.21 -6.96 -26.97
CA ALA A 138 5.59 -5.80 -27.57
C ALA A 138 5.73 -4.57 -26.64
N THR A 139 5.40 -4.71 -25.36
CA THR A 139 5.61 -3.65 -24.38
C THR A 139 7.09 -3.31 -24.20
N CYS A 140 7.99 -4.32 -24.20
CA CYS A 140 9.45 -4.06 -24.15
C CYS A 140 9.91 -3.19 -25.32
N MET A 141 9.44 -3.48 -26.55
CA MET A 141 9.78 -2.66 -27.73
C MET A 141 9.22 -1.23 -27.67
N VAL A 142 7.98 -1.06 -27.16
CA VAL A 142 7.40 0.26 -26.94
C VAL A 142 8.23 1.08 -25.94
N LEU A 143 8.66 0.46 -24.84
CA LEU A 143 9.51 1.11 -23.84
C LEU A 143 10.84 1.56 -24.43
N GLN A 144 11.48 0.76 -25.29
CA GLN A 144 12.72 1.13 -25.97
C GLN A 144 12.53 2.39 -26.85
N GLN A 145 11.38 2.54 -27.50
CA GLN A 145 11.08 3.71 -28.34
C GLN A 145 10.99 5.01 -27.54
N THR A 146 10.81 4.97 -26.23
CA THR A 146 10.79 6.16 -25.37
C THR A 146 12.16 6.81 -25.20
N GLY A 147 13.24 6.11 -25.53
CA GLY A 147 14.62 6.54 -25.31
C GLY A 147 15.12 6.42 -23.86
N ALA A 148 14.23 6.08 -22.91
CA ALA A 148 14.60 5.82 -21.51
C ALA A 148 15.15 4.41 -21.30
N PHE A 149 14.90 3.49 -22.24
CA PHE A 149 15.29 2.08 -22.17
C PHE A 149 16.12 1.68 -23.38
N GLY A 150 17.14 0.87 -23.14
CA GLY A 150 17.87 0.13 -24.15
C GLY A 150 17.63 -1.38 -24.00
N TYR A 151 18.44 -2.15 -24.75
CA TYR A 151 18.60 -3.58 -24.52
C TYR A 151 20.08 -3.91 -24.39
N VAL A 152 20.47 -4.36 -23.21
CA VAL A 152 21.82 -4.79 -22.85
C VAL A 152 21.75 -6.29 -22.53
N PRO A 153 21.98 -7.21 -23.48
CA PRO A 153 21.81 -8.65 -23.31
C PRO A 153 22.51 -9.19 -22.07
N ALA A 154 23.77 -8.84 -21.91
CA ALA A 154 24.60 -9.29 -20.78
C ALA A 154 24.04 -8.91 -19.40
N ALA A 155 23.22 -7.85 -19.31
CA ALA A 155 22.57 -7.45 -18.06
C ALA A 155 21.41 -8.41 -17.68
N HIS A 156 20.90 -9.19 -18.63
CA HIS A 156 19.80 -10.15 -18.39
C HIS A 156 20.28 -11.61 -18.27
N ASP A 157 21.35 -11.99 -19.01
CA ASP A 157 21.71 -13.39 -19.23
C ASP A 157 21.93 -14.17 -17.91
N ARG A 158 22.63 -13.56 -16.96
CA ARG A 158 22.98 -14.18 -15.68
C ARG A 158 22.34 -13.51 -14.47
N GLU A 159 21.52 -12.49 -14.68
CA GLU A 159 20.93 -11.73 -13.59
C GLU A 159 19.89 -12.57 -12.85
N HIS A 160 20.06 -12.63 -11.53
CA HIS A 160 19.22 -13.44 -10.66
C HIS A 160 18.05 -12.68 -10.05
N CYS A 161 18.19 -11.36 -9.85
CA CYS A 161 17.23 -10.58 -9.06
C CYS A 161 15.79 -10.61 -9.58
N LEU A 162 15.59 -10.74 -10.91
CA LEU A 162 14.26 -10.90 -11.51
C LEU A 162 13.82 -12.37 -11.56
N GLU A 163 14.78 -13.29 -11.81
CA GLU A 163 14.49 -14.70 -11.98
C GLU A 163 13.93 -15.34 -10.71
N VAL A 164 14.51 -15.02 -9.53
CA VAL A 164 14.10 -15.60 -8.24
C VAL A 164 12.67 -15.22 -7.84
N GLN A 165 12.10 -14.18 -8.45
CA GLN A 165 10.72 -13.77 -8.21
C GLN A 165 9.71 -14.70 -8.88
N LEU A 166 10.10 -15.32 -10.01
CA LEU A 166 9.20 -16.05 -10.88
C LEU A 166 8.58 -17.29 -10.24
N PRO A 167 9.31 -18.20 -9.55
CA PRO A 167 8.70 -19.39 -8.95
C PRO A 167 7.67 -19.04 -7.85
N LEU A 168 7.90 -17.95 -7.10
CA LEU A 168 6.95 -17.48 -6.08
C LEU A 168 5.67 -16.96 -6.74
N LEU A 169 5.79 -16.17 -7.81
CA LEU A 169 4.65 -15.69 -8.59
C LEU A 169 3.89 -16.84 -9.27
N GLN A 170 4.61 -17.79 -9.90
CA GLN A 170 4.00 -18.96 -10.56
C GLN A 170 3.21 -19.82 -9.57
N TYR A 171 3.65 -19.92 -8.32
CA TYR A 171 2.94 -20.67 -7.28
C TYR A 171 1.70 -19.91 -6.77
N ARG A 172 1.80 -18.57 -6.65
CA ARG A 172 0.73 -17.75 -6.10
C ARG A 172 -0.41 -17.49 -7.07
N MET A 173 -0.06 -17.21 -8.35
CA MET A 173 -1.01 -16.74 -9.35
C MET A 173 -1.64 -17.91 -10.13
N LYS A 174 -2.96 -18.02 -10.08
CA LYS A 174 -3.71 -19.00 -10.87
C LYS A 174 -3.67 -18.69 -12.37
N TYR A 175 -3.61 -17.40 -12.70
CA TYR A 175 -3.56 -16.90 -14.07
C TYR A 175 -2.23 -16.20 -14.30
N PRO A 176 -1.25 -16.88 -14.91
CA PRO A 176 0.05 -16.28 -15.19
C PRO A 176 -0.10 -15.14 -16.19
N ALA A 177 0.51 -14.00 -15.86
CA ALA A 177 0.60 -12.85 -16.75
C ALA A 177 2.00 -12.76 -17.38
N PRO A 178 2.13 -12.25 -18.63
CA PRO A 178 3.43 -12.00 -19.21
C PRO A 178 4.22 -10.96 -18.42
N ILE A 179 5.54 -11.12 -18.39
CA ILE A 179 6.43 -10.24 -17.66
C ILE A 179 7.06 -9.18 -18.57
N VAL A 180 7.41 -8.04 -17.98
CA VAL A 180 8.26 -7.01 -18.58
C VAL A 180 9.51 -6.89 -17.71
N PRO A 181 10.60 -7.64 -18.04
CA PRO A 181 11.82 -7.65 -17.23
C PRO A 181 12.66 -6.40 -17.49
N ILE A 182 12.98 -5.66 -16.43
CA ILE A 182 13.71 -4.38 -16.46
C ILE A 182 14.88 -4.44 -15.49
N ILE A 183 16.08 -4.23 -15.97
CA ILE A 183 17.29 -4.05 -15.17
C ILE A 183 17.69 -2.59 -15.20
N ILE A 184 17.92 -2.01 -14.02
CA ILE A 184 18.34 -0.61 -13.85
C ILE A 184 19.83 -0.58 -13.54
N GLY A 185 20.62 0.05 -14.41
CA GLY A 185 22.08 0.18 -14.30
C GLY A 185 22.55 1.59 -13.96
N THR A 186 21.64 2.56 -13.82
CA THR A 186 21.97 3.95 -13.53
C THR A 186 21.63 4.36 -12.11
N GLN A 187 22.38 5.32 -11.57
CA GLN A 187 22.07 6.06 -10.34
C GLN A 187 21.76 7.54 -10.61
N ASN A 188 21.79 7.94 -11.87
CA ASN A 188 21.50 9.32 -12.26
C ASN A 188 20.02 9.65 -12.09
N SER A 189 19.72 10.65 -11.26
CA SER A 189 18.35 11.04 -10.90
C SER A 189 17.49 11.42 -12.12
N ASP A 190 18.04 12.16 -13.11
CA ASP A 190 17.29 12.57 -14.29
C ASP A 190 16.89 11.35 -15.13
N ARG A 191 17.79 10.35 -15.25
CA ARG A 191 17.49 9.09 -15.94
C ARG A 191 16.45 8.26 -15.19
N LEU A 192 16.54 8.20 -13.86
CA LEU A 192 15.52 7.52 -13.04
C LEU A 192 14.15 8.17 -13.20
N MET A 193 14.07 9.50 -13.26
CA MET A 193 12.82 10.22 -13.53
C MET A 193 12.32 9.97 -14.96
N ALA A 194 13.20 9.88 -15.96
CA ALA A 194 12.81 9.54 -17.33
C ALA A 194 12.24 8.11 -17.42
N ILE A 195 12.85 7.14 -16.70
CA ILE A 195 12.36 5.76 -16.60
C ILE A 195 10.98 5.73 -15.92
N ALA A 196 10.82 6.42 -14.77
CA ALA A 196 9.54 6.51 -14.06
C ALA A 196 8.44 7.12 -14.96
N LYS A 197 8.75 8.21 -15.66
CA LYS A 197 7.82 8.87 -16.60
C LYS A 197 7.39 7.94 -17.75
N ALA A 198 8.28 7.13 -18.28
CA ALA A 198 7.96 6.19 -19.34
C ALA A 198 7.12 5.00 -18.85
N LEU A 199 7.26 4.59 -17.58
CA LEU A 199 6.47 3.54 -16.94
C LEU A 199 5.14 4.04 -16.40
N GLN A 200 4.98 5.35 -16.15
CA GLN A 200 3.77 5.95 -15.55
C GLN A 200 2.45 5.52 -16.21
N PRO A 201 2.34 5.44 -17.58
CA PRO A 201 1.10 5.02 -18.22
C PRO A 201 0.68 3.58 -17.89
N TYR A 202 1.61 2.75 -17.41
CA TYR A 202 1.38 1.37 -17.02
C TYR A 202 1.13 1.20 -15.52
N PHE A 203 1.30 2.27 -14.71
CA PHE A 203 1.13 2.21 -13.26
C PHE A 203 -0.36 2.28 -12.87
N THR A 204 -1.10 1.29 -13.33
CA THR A 204 -2.55 1.14 -13.19
C THR A 204 -2.91 -0.20 -12.52
N ALA A 205 -4.12 -0.34 -12.02
CA ALA A 205 -4.59 -1.58 -11.36
C ALA A 205 -4.52 -2.84 -12.26
N ASP A 206 -4.44 -2.66 -13.59
CA ASP A 206 -4.32 -3.76 -14.55
C ASP A 206 -2.92 -4.41 -14.57
N ASN A 207 -1.93 -3.80 -13.96
CA ASN A 207 -0.55 -4.25 -14.00
C ASN A 207 0.02 -4.36 -12.58
N LEU A 208 0.84 -5.38 -12.35
CA LEU A 208 1.59 -5.52 -11.10
C LEU A 208 3.03 -5.04 -11.31
N PHE A 209 3.56 -4.30 -10.34
CA PHE A 209 4.97 -3.94 -10.30
C PHE A 209 5.68 -4.72 -9.18
N VAL A 210 6.75 -5.42 -9.53
CA VAL A 210 7.59 -6.16 -8.60
C VAL A 210 8.96 -5.49 -8.57
N ILE A 211 9.28 -4.89 -7.45
CA ILE A 211 10.53 -4.18 -7.21
C ILE A 211 11.45 -5.12 -6.42
N SER A 212 12.50 -5.56 -7.06
CA SER A 212 13.41 -6.55 -6.51
C SER A 212 14.59 -5.87 -5.83
N SER A 213 14.70 -6.00 -4.51
CA SER A 213 15.78 -5.39 -3.71
C SER A 213 16.00 -6.15 -2.41
N ASP A 214 17.22 -6.59 -2.18
CA ASP A 214 17.72 -6.81 -0.82
C ASP A 214 18.09 -5.47 -0.19
N PHE A 215 18.17 -5.40 1.16
CA PHE A 215 18.48 -4.17 1.88
C PHE A 215 19.95 -4.11 2.32
N SER A 216 20.26 -3.88 3.59
CA SER A 216 21.65 -3.72 4.00
C SER A 216 22.53 -4.93 3.62
N HIS A 217 23.75 -4.67 3.16
CA HIS A 217 24.71 -5.71 2.80
C HIS A 217 25.94 -5.61 3.69
N TYR A 218 26.25 -6.72 4.36
CA TYR A 218 27.48 -7.03 5.10
C TYR A 218 27.74 -6.28 6.41
N PRO A 219 26.86 -5.43 6.97
CA PRO A 219 27.06 -4.95 8.33
C PRO A 219 26.91 -6.09 9.34
N SER A 220 27.23 -5.82 10.62
CA SER A 220 26.87 -6.75 11.70
C SER A 220 25.35 -6.90 11.84
N TYR A 221 24.88 -7.94 12.53
CA TYR A 221 23.45 -8.18 12.76
C TYR A 221 22.75 -6.99 13.40
N ASP A 222 23.35 -6.37 14.43
CA ASP A 222 22.76 -5.25 15.16
C ASP A 222 22.79 -3.95 14.32
N ASP A 223 23.88 -3.72 13.57
CA ASP A 223 23.96 -2.61 12.64
C ASP A 223 22.95 -2.75 11.50
N ALA A 224 22.74 -3.98 10.99
CA ALA A 224 21.71 -4.24 9.98
C ALA A 224 20.33 -3.85 10.48
N LEU A 225 19.96 -4.21 11.72
CA LEU A 225 18.67 -3.81 12.30
C LEU A 225 18.49 -2.29 12.30
N THR A 226 19.57 -1.54 12.62
CA THR A 226 19.54 -0.07 12.63
C THR A 226 19.36 0.51 11.23
N VAL A 227 20.20 0.08 10.27
CA VAL A 227 20.19 0.54 8.88
C VAL A 227 18.86 0.22 8.19
N ASP A 228 18.42 -1.03 8.32
CA ASP A 228 17.21 -1.51 7.66
C ASP A 228 15.95 -0.88 8.26
N SER A 229 15.93 -0.65 9.59
CA SER A 229 14.83 0.09 10.23
C SER A 229 14.73 1.52 9.70
N CYS A 230 15.86 2.22 9.56
CA CYS A 230 15.89 3.58 9.01
C CYS A 230 15.34 3.61 7.57
N THR A 231 15.88 2.73 6.71
CA THR A 231 15.47 2.65 5.30
C THR A 231 14.02 2.19 5.16
N GLY A 232 13.59 1.23 6.00
CA GLY A 232 12.23 0.71 6.00
C GLY A 232 11.19 1.76 6.39
N HIS A 233 11.41 2.50 7.48
CA HIS A 233 10.51 3.58 7.89
C HIS A 233 10.43 4.69 6.84
N ALA A 234 11.56 5.04 6.22
CA ALA A 234 11.56 6.04 5.16
C ALA A 234 10.74 5.59 3.95
N LEU A 235 10.81 4.31 3.57
CA LEU A 235 10.01 3.75 2.47
C LEU A 235 8.50 3.76 2.79
N GLU A 236 8.11 3.47 4.03
CA GLU A 236 6.69 3.53 4.45
C GLU A 236 6.07 4.92 4.33
N THR A 237 6.88 5.99 4.42
CA THR A 237 6.38 7.36 4.18
C THR A 237 5.87 7.58 2.76
N GLY A 238 6.28 6.74 1.80
CA GLY A 238 6.00 6.91 0.39
C GLY A 238 6.71 8.10 -0.27
N SER A 239 7.61 8.76 0.45
CA SER A 239 8.38 9.90 -0.05
C SER A 239 9.69 9.44 -0.65
N LEU A 240 9.93 9.78 -1.93
CA LEU A 240 11.20 9.56 -2.59
C LEU A 240 12.34 10.29 -1.89
N GLU A 241 12.10 11.54 -1.46
CA GLU A 241 13.09 12.35 -0.76
C GLU A 241 13.48 11.71 0.57
N ASN A 242 12.51 11.32 1.42
CA ASN A 242 12.79 10.66 2.69
C ASN A 242 13.59 9.37 2.50
N PHE A 243 13.24 8.59 1.47
CA PHE A 243 13.94 7.34 1.16
C PHE A 243 15.40 7.61 0.76
N GLN A 244 15.65 8.60 -0.11
CA GLN A 244 17.00 8.99 -0.53
C GLN A 244 17.83 9.52 0.66
N GLN A 245 17.24 10.39 1.49
CA GLN A 245 17.89 10.91 2.69
C GLN A 245 18.26 9.79 3.69
N ALA A 246 17.39 8.77 3.85
CA ALA A 246 17.69 7.64 4.71
C ALA A 246 18.87 6.79 4.17
N VAL A 247 18.93 6.59 2.86
CA VAL A 247 20.05 5.86 2.22
C VAL A 247 21.36 6.63 2.37
N GLU A 248 21.36 7.95 2.16
CA GLU A 248 22.51 8.83 2.36
C GLU A 248 22.96 8.84 3.83
N HIS A 249 22.01 9.06 4.75
CA HIS A 249 22.27 9.03 6.19
C HIS A 249 22.93 7.74 6.63
N ASN A 250 22.44 6.59 6.21
CA ASN A 250 23.02 5.30 6.52
C ASN A 250 24.48 5.18 6.01
N GLY A 251 24.76 5.75 4.83
CA GLY A 251 26.12 5.81 4.28
C GLY A 251 27.08 6.64 5.13
N ASP A 252 26.57 7.69 5.78
CA ASP A 252 27.36 8.61 6.60
C ASP A 252 27.60 8.11 8.04
N LEU A 253 26.86 7.07 8.48
CA LEU A 253 27.02 6.50 9.84
C LEU A 253 28.39 5.85 10.08
N GLY A 254 29.20 5.60 9.04
CA GLY A 254 30.50 4.95 9.18
C GLY A 254 30.42 3.50 9.66
N ILE A 255 29.28 2.83 9.43
CA ILE A 255 29.07 1.44 9.82
C ILE A 255 30.02 0.53 9.06
N ARG A 256 30.78 -0.26 9.82
CA ARG A 256 31.77 -1.16 9.26
C ARG A 256 31.13 -2.19 8.33
N ASN A 257 31.74 -2.38 7.16
CA ASN A 257 31.32 -3.31 6.10
C ASN A 257 29.95 -3.04 5.48
N LEU A 258 29.26 -1.95 5.81
CA LEU A 258 28.03 -1.58 5.12
C LEU A 258 28.35 -1.20 3.66
N TYR A 259 28.01 -2.10 2.73
CA TYR A 259 28.24 -1.89 1.30
C TYR A 259 27.11 -1.09 0.63
N THR A 260 25.87 -1.35 1.02
CA THR A 260 24.67 -0.64 0.54
C THR A 260 23.55 -0.76 1.55
N SER A 261 22.66 0.23 1.59
CA SER A 261 21.41 0.17 2.37
C SER A 261 20.28 -0.54 1.63
N ALA A 262 20.33 -0.57 0.28
CA ALA A 262 19.41 -1.31 -0.57
C ALA A 262 20.01 -1.45 -1.97
N CYS A 263 20.26 -2.68 -2.44
CA CYS A 263 20.86 -2.90 -3.75
C CYS A 263 19.94 -2.45 -4.89
N GLY A 264 18.62 -2.54 -4.70
CA GLY A 264 17.59 -2.09 -5.63
C GLY A 264 17.09 -0.66 -5.39
N GLN A 265 17.85 0.20 -4.68
CA GLN A 265 17.43 1.57 -4.35
C GLN A 265 16.94 2.38 -5.56
N CYS A 266 17.56 2.18 -6.72
CA CYS A 266 17.16 2.86 -7.96
C CYS A 266 15.80 2.35 -8.48
N ALA A 267 15.50 1.07 -8.36
CA ALA A 267 14.20 0.50 -8.71
C ALA A 267 13.11 0.97 -7.72
N ILE A 268 13.43 1.06 -6.43
CA ILE A 268 12.54 1.65 -5.41
C ILE A 268 12.28 3.13 -5.71
N ALA A 269 13.31 3.91 -6.07
CA ALA A 269 13.18 5.31 -6.44
C ALA A 269 12.24 5.51 -7.66
N VAL A 270 12.37 4.66 -8.68
CA VAL A 270 11.46 4.67 -9.84
C VAL A 270 10.02 4.36 -9.42
N MET A 271 9.80 3.38 -8.55
CA MET A 271 8.46 3.06 -8.02
C MET A 271 7.86 4.23 -7.26
N LEU A 272 8.62 4.84 -6.34
CA LEU A 272 8.16 5.99 -5.55
C LEU A 272 7.84 7.17 -6.46
N ALA A 273 8.67 7.44 -7.47
CA ALA A 273 8.41 8.51 -8.45
C ALA A 273 7.12 8.27 -9.26
N MET A 274 6.81 7.02 -9.63
CA MET A 274 5.55 6.67 -10.29
C MET A 274 4.35 6.80 -9.35
N ALA A 275 4.51 6.48 -8.09
CA ALA A 275 3.44 6.47 -7.10
C ALA A 275 3.09 7.87 -6.57
N GLN A 276 3.97 8.86 -6.76
CA GLN A 276 3.74 10.23 -6.33
C GLN A 276 2.62 10.89 -7.14
N GLN A 277 1.86 11.74 -6.46
CA GLN A 277 0.89 12.60 -7.12
C GLN A 277 1.61 13.63 -7.99
N SER A 278 1.13 13.84 -9.21
CA SER A 278 1.72 14.82 -10.15
C SER A 278 1.94 16.19 -9.47
N GLY A 279 3.19 16.64 -9.46
CA GLY A 279 3.59 17.92 -8.86
C GLY A 279 3.69 17.93 -7.32
N LYS A 280 3.61 16.78 -6.64
CA LYS A 280 3.76 16.65 -5.19
C LYS A 280 4.79 15.58 -4.83
N MET A 281 5.40 15.71 -3.65
CA MET A 281 6.36 14.73 -3.12
C MET A 281 5.71 13.64 -2.25
N THR A 282 4.38 13.50 -2.32
CA THR A 282 3.59 12.51 -1.57
C THR A 282 2.90 11.55 -2.52
N LEU A 283 2.59 10.35 -2.05
CA LEU A 283 1.81 9.37 -2.79
C LEU A 283 0.47 9.94 -3.27
N ALA A 284 -0.05 9.40 -4.37
CA ALA A 284 -1.44 9.63 -4.75
C ALA A 284 -2.37 9.21 -3.59
N SER A 285 -3.47 9.93 -3.40
CA SER A 285 -4.34 9.78 -2.22
C SER A 285 -5.00 8.41 -2.07
N ASP A 286 -5.02 7.62 -3.15
CA ASP A 286 -5.54 6.25 -3.19
C ASP A 286 -4.44 5.19 -3.02
N LEU A 287 -3.20 5.61 -2.74
CA LEU A 287 -2.06 4.72 -2.56
C LEU A 287 -1.48 4.82 -1.15
N HIS A 288 -1.13 3.68 -0.57
CA HIS A 288 -0.38 3.63 0.68
C HIS A 288 0.61 2.46 0.67
N ILE A 289 1.78 2.65 1.29
CA ILE A 289 2.80 1.62 1.45
C ILE A 289 2.70 1.05 2.86
N LYS A 290 2.78 -0.27 2.96
CA LYS A 290 2.81 -1.00 4.23
C LYS A 290 4.03 -1.90 4.29
N HIS A 291 4.77 -1.83 5.38
CA HIS A 291 5.77 -2.82 5.71
C HIS A 291 5.09 -4.15 6.06
N ILE A 292 5.55 -5.24 5.46
CA ILE A 292 4.92 -6.55 5.59
C ILE A 292 5.76 -7.48 6.48
N ALA A 293 7.06 -7.56 6.24
CA ALA A 293 7.94 -8.45 6.95
C ALA A 293 9.39 -7.99 6.86
N TYR A 294 10.17 -8.38 7.87
CA TYR A 294 11.63 -8.23 7.89
C TYR A 294 12.28 -9.47 8.48
N LEU A 295 13.37 -9.89 7.89
CA LEU A 295 14.41 -10.79 8.43
C LEU A 295 15.76 -10.35 7.87
N ASN A 296 16.84 -10.86 8.44
CA ASN A 296 18.15 -10.79 7.81
C ASN A 296 18.78 -12.19 7.71
N SER A 297 19.89 -12.33 6.98
CA SER A 297 20.53 -13.62 6.77
C SER A 297 20.98 -14.29 8.07
N GLY A 298 21.19 -13.52 9.14
CA GLY A 298 21.55 -14.01 10.47
C GLY A 298 20.40 -14.68 11.22
N ASP A 299 19.15 -14.55 10.73
CA ASP A 299 17.99 -15.25 11.27
C ASP A 299 17.79 -16.64 10.64
N SER A 300 18.57 -16.95 9.60
CA SER A 300 18.59 -18.26 8.97
C SER A 300 19.56 -19.20 9.70
N PRO A 301 19.25 -20.50 9.84
CA PRO A 301 20.18 -21.47 10.38
C PRO A 301 21.45 -21.65 9.55
N TYR A 302 21.46 -21.12 8.33
CA TYR A 302 22.60 -21.15 7.41
C TYR A 302 23.43 -19.86 7.42
N GLY A 303 23.00 -18.83 8.17
CA GLY A 303 23.67 -17.55 8.25
C GLY A 303 24.45 -17.35 9.53
N GLY A 304 25.43 -16.41 9.48
CA GLY A 304 26.16 -15.91 10.65
C GLY A 304 25.71 -14.49 11.00
N LYS A 305 26.15 -13.98 12.18
CA LYS A 305 25.76 -12.63 12.65
C LYS A 305 26.86 -11.57 12.46
N LYS A 306 28.00 -11.93 11.89
CA LYS A 306 29.12 -11.00 11.69
C LYS A 306 28.94 -10.09 10.48
N GLU A 307 28.39 -10.66 9.42
CA GLU A 307 28.10 -9.99 8.16
C GLU A 307 26.76 -10.54 7.68
N VAL A 308 25.74 -9.67 7.61
CA VAL A 308 24.38 -10.08 7.23
C VAL A 308 23.87 -9.29 6.03
N VAL A 309 22.80 -9.80 5.42
CA VAL A 309 22.03 -9.10 4.39
C VAL A 309 20.63 -8.96 4.91
N GLY A 310 20.08 -7.74 4.84
CA GLY A 310 18.72 -7.42 5.26
C GLY A 310 17.68 -7.73 4.17
N TYR A 311 16.51 -8.17 4.57
CA TYR A 311 15.40 -8.55 3.69
C TYR A 311 14.11 -7.92 4.19
N HIS A 312 13.62 -6.89 3.52
CA HIS A 312 12.29 -6.34 3.74
C HIS A 312 11.29 -6.81 2.68
N ALA A 313 10.05 -6.89 3.07
CA ALA A 313 8.91 -7.00 2.17
C ALA A 313 7.97 -5.83 2.41
N PHE A 314 7.60 -5.11 1.34
CA PHE A 314 6.58 -4.07 1.37
C PHE A 314 5.52 -4.35 0.31
N ALA A 315 4.31 -3.86 0.55
CA ALA A 315 3.27 -3.80 -0.46
C ALA A 315 2.77 -2.36 -0.57
N LEU A 316 2.65 -1.89 -1.80
CA LEU A 316 1.97 -0.66 -2.17
C LEU A 316 0.55 -1.05 -2.55
N PHE A 317 -0.38 -0.66 -1.72
CA PHE A 317 -1.80 -0.91 -1.92
C PHE A 317 -2.45 0.26 -2.63
N ARG A 318 -3.44 -0.06 -3.46
CA ARG A 318 -4.40 0.87 -4.03
C ARG A 318 -5.77 0.60 -3.42
N ASP A 319 -6.39 1.62 -2.89
CA ASP A 319 -7.76 1.54 -2.41
C ASP A 319 -8.71 1.30 -3.59
N LYS A 320 -9.55 0.27 -3.48
CA LYS A 320 -10.59 0.04 -4.47
C LYS A 320 -11.64 1.13 -4.32
N LYS A 321 -11.95 1.84 -5.40
CA LYS A 321 -13.21 2.57 -5.47
C LYS A 321 -14.32 1.55 -5.37
N ILE A 322 -15.14 1.66 -4.35
CA ILE A 322 -16.36 0.86 -4.25
C ILE A 322 -17.25 1.35 -5.39
N GLU A 323 -17.27 0.63 -6.52
CA GLU A 323 -18.26 0.83 -7.57
C GLU A 323 -19.60 0.36 -7.00
N ASN A 324 -20.36 1.28 -6.47
CA ASN A 324 -21.81 1.09 -6.34
C ASN A 324 -22.40 1.16 -7.75
N ASP A 325 -22.67 0.00 -8.34
CA ASP A 325 -23.58 -0.09 -9.47
C ASP A 325 -24.96 0.45 -9.06
N GLN A 326 -25.15 1.74 -9.19
CA GLN A 326 -26.36 2.44 -9.64
C GLN A 326 -26.23 3.95 -9.41
N ALA A 327 -26.37 4.69 -10.51
CA ALA A 327 -26.64 6.14 -10.60
C ALA A 327 -25.51 7.09 -10.14
N ALA A 328 -24.86 7.70 -11.14
CA ALA A 328 -24.17 8.96 -10.98
C ALA A 328 -25.13 10.01 -10.41
N ASP A 329 -24.83 10.47 -9.18
CA ASP A 329 -25.09 11.84 -8.77
C ASP A 329 -24.12 12.23 -7.65
N ASP A 330 -23.64 13.46 -7.71
CA ASP A 330 -22.70 14.10 -6.80
C ASP A 330 -23.10 13.91 -5.33
N SER A 331 -22.40 13.03 -4.59
CA SER A 331 -22.10 13.21 -3.17
C SER A 331 -21.40 11.97 -2.58
N ASP A 332 -20.11 12.07 -2.27
CA ASP A 332 -19.36 11.19 -1.36
C ASP A 332 -19.81 11.49 0.09
N SER A 333 -21.10 11.29 0.39
CA SER A 333 -21.64 11.56 1.71
C SER A 333 -21.89 10.24 2.46
N PHE A 334 -21.01 9.95 3.43
CA PHE A 334 -21.31 8.98 4.49
C PHE A 334 -22.67 9.34 5.10
N THR A 335 -23.62 8.42 5.04
CA THR A 335 -25.01 8.65 5.50
C THR A 335 -25.43 7.58 6.48
N LEU A 336 -26.31 7.96 7.41
CA LEU A 336 -26.94 7.06 8.37
C LEU A 336 -28.45 7.00 8.12
N THR A 337 -28.98 5.79 7.96
CA THR A 337 -30.42 5.59 7.92
C THR A 337 -31.06 5.86 9.29
N ALA A 338 -32.36 6.06 9.34
CA ALA A 338 -33.08 6.19 10.60
C ALA A 338 -32.90 4.96 11.52
N ASN A 339 -32.79 3.76 10.92
CA ASN A 339 -32.52 2.53 11.66
C ASN A 339 -31.10 2.53 12.24
N ASP A 340 -30.08 2.93 11.47
CA ASP A 340 -28.69 3.01 11.96
C ASP A 340 -28.59 3.92 13.18
N LYS A 341 -29.19 5.11 13.09
CA LYS A 341 -29.22 6.07 14.20
C LYS A 341 -29.88 5.48 15.45
N GLN A 342 -31.02 4.80 15.29
CA GLN A 342 -31.71 4.17 16.42
C GLN A 342 -30.87 3.04 17.03
N GLN A 343 -30.23 2.20 16.23
CA GLN A 343 -29.39 1.11 16.72
C GLN A 343 -28.14 1.63 17.44
N LEU A 344 -27.51 2.68 16.94
CA LEU A 344 -26.37 3.35 17.61
C LEU A 344 -26.79 3.98 18.94
N LYS A 345 -27.97 4.64 18.99
CA LYS A 345 -28.53 5.16 20.27
C LYS A 345 -28.80 4.06 21.27
N ASN A 346 -29.38 2.95 20.85
CA ASN A 346 -29.63 1.80 21.75
C ASN A 346 -28.31 1.22 22.27
N LEU A 347 -27.29 1.12 21.40
CA LEU A 347 -25.96 0.62 21.74
C LEU A 347 -25.28 1.53 22.78
N ALA A 348 -25.26 2.84 22.54
CA ALA A 348 -24.71 3.83 23.46
C ALA A 348 -25.45 3.83 24.82
N TRP A 349 -26.77 3.75 24.79
CA TRP A 349 -27.60 3.64 26.01
C TRP A 349 -27.24 2.38 26.83
N ASN A 350 -27.12 1.23 26.19
CA ASN A 350 -26.80 -0.02 26.84
C ASN A 350 -25.40 -0.01 27.49
N ALA A 351 -24.51 0.81 26.97
CA ALA A 351 -23.15 0.95 27.51
C ALA A 351 -23.13 1.69 28.87
N ILE A 352 -24.15 2.51 29.17
CA ILE A 352 -24.23 3.33 30.37
C ILE A 352 -25.33 2.88 31.35
N ALA A 353 -26.35 2.18 30.86
CA ALA A 353 -27.50 1.76 31.62
C ALA A 353 -27.35 0.32 32.19
N PRO A 354 -27.93 0.00 33.39
CA PRO A 354 -27.93 -1.35 33.90
C PRO A 354 -28.73 -2.30 33.00
N ALA A 355 -28.39 -3.60 33.04
CA ALA A 355 -28.94 -4.61 32.14
C ALA A 355 -30.48 -4.63 32.04
N ARG A 356 -31.19 -4.33 33.17
CA ARG A 356 -32.64 -4.24 33.19
C ARG A 356 -33.25 -3.11 32.35
N MET A 357 -32.43 -2.12 31.96
CA MET A 357 -32.83 -0.97 31.13
C MET A 357 -32.29 -1.07 29.71
N HIS A 358 -31.62 -2.18 29.34
CA HIS A 358 -31.08 -2.38 28.01
C HIS A 358 -32.18 -2.42 26.97
N ARG A 359 -31.85 -1.82 25.81
CA ARG A 359 -32.68 -1.77 24.62
C ARG A 359 -32.21 -2.80 23.59
N PRO A 360 -33.09 -3.42 22.80
CA PRO A 360 -32.66 -4.37 21.78
C PRO A 360 -31.78 -3.67 20.73
N VAL A 361 -30.65 -4.29 20.38
CA VAL A 361 -29.71 -3.83 19.37
C VAL A 361 -29.62 -4.87 18.26
N THR A 362 -29.87 -4.45 17.03
CA THR A 362 -29.62 -5.23 15.81
C THR A 362 -28.43 -4.58 15.07
N PRO A 363 -27.26 -5.23 15.04
CA PRO A 363 -26.11 -4.69 14.32
C PRO A 363 -26.45 -4.42 12.84
N THR A 364 -26.06 -3.26 12.37
CA THR A 364 -26.19 -2.88 10.95
C THR A 364 -24.80 -2.79 10.30
N PRO A 365 -24.68 -2.84 8.97
CA PRO A 365 -23.37 -2.73 8.30
C PRO A 365 -22.58 -1.49 8.68
N VAL A 366 -23.26 -0.40 9.04
CA VAL A 366 -22.63 0.86 9.46
C VAL A 366 -21.80 0.71 10.76
N PHE A 367 -22.11 -0.27 11.60
CA PHE A 367 -21.34 -0.53 12.83
C PHE A 367 -19.89 -0.89 12.56
N GLU A 368 -19.59 -1.41 11.38
CA GLU A 368 -18.24 -1.77 10.93
C GLU A 368 -17.49 -0.61 10.28
N SER A 369 -18.17 0.52 10.04
CA SER A 369 -17.54 1.71 9.48
C SER A 369 -16.47 2.26 10.43
N ARG A 370 -15.38 2.78 9.87
CA ARG A 370 -14.27 3.37 10.62
C ARG A 370 -14.35 4.89 10.51
N VAL A 371 -15.18 5.46 11.34
CA VAL A 371 -15.45 6.91 11.39
C VAL A 371 -15.48 7.35 12.85
N GLY A 372 -15.19 8.63 13.08
CA GLY A 372 -15.20 9.18 14.43
C GLY A 372 -16.61 9.29 15.01
N VAL A 373 -16.71 9.24 16.31
CA VAL A 373 -17.96 9.48 17.03
C VAL A 373 -17.71 10.28 18.31
N PHE A 374 -18.63 11.18 18.61
CA PHE A 374 -18.76 11.85 19.90
C PHE A 374 -20.10 11.47 20.52
N VAL A 375 -20.07 11.20 21.82
CA VAL A 375 -21.27 10.98 22.63
C VAL A 375 -21.39 12.10 23.64
N THR A 376 -22.50 12.81 23.60
CA THR A 376 -22.83 13.89 24.51
C THR A 376 -23.99 13.48 25.38
N LEU A 377 -23.85 13.66 26.68
CA LEU A 377 -24.90 13.48 27.68
C LEU A 377 -25.29 14.84 28.20
N THR A 378 -26.59 15.10 28.24
CA THR A 378 -27.16 16.31 28.88
C THR A 378 -28.17 15.89 29.94
N GLU A 379 -28.30 16.71 30.97
CA GLU A 379 -29.28 16.58 32.04
C GLU A 379 -29.99 17.92 32.21
N HIS A 380 -31.31 17.93 32.02
CA HIS A 380 -32.12 19.14 32.02
C HIS A 380 -31.60 20.26 31.10
N GLY A 381 -31.06 19.86 29.93
CA GLY A 381 -30.48 20.79 28.94
C GLY A 381 -29.06 21.28 29.27
N HIS A 382 -28.46 20.85 30.37
CA HIS A 382 -27.08 21.17 30.72
C HIS A 382 -26.13 20.03 30.38
N LEU A 383 -24.91 20.38 29.90
CA LEU A 383 -23.88 19.38 29.61
C LEU A 383 -23.54 18.55 30.84
N ARG A 384 -23.62 17.23 30.74
CA ARG A 384 -23.35 16.25 31.80
C ARG A 384 -22.13 15.35 31.51
N GLY A 385 -21.73 15.25 30.25
CA GLY A 385 -20.53 14.56 29.78
C GLY A 385 -20.44 14.63 28.27
N CYS A 386 -19.23 14.68 27.73
CA CYS A 386 -19.01 14.66 26.28
C CYS A 386 -17.61 14.19 25.98
N ILE A 387 -17.48 12.99 25.39
CA ILE A 387 -16.23 12.39 24.96
C ILE A 387 -16.39 11.87 23.53
N GLY A 388 -15.33 11.95 22.74
CA GLY A 388 -15.31 11.41 21.40
C GLY A 388 -13.89 11.11 20.91
N HIS A 389 -13.83 10.36 19.84
CA HIS A 389 -12.60 9.92 19.20
C HIS A 389 -12.74 9.88 17.66
N PHE A 390 -11.67 10.18 16.94
CA PHE A 390 -11.59 10.02 15.48
C PHE A 390 -11.23 8.56 15.19
N GLY A 391 -12.20 7.72 14.97
CA GLY A 391 -12.11 6.26 15.01
C GLY A 391 -11.60 5.57 13.74
N GLU A 392 -10.48 5.98 13.17
CA GLU A 392 -9.91 5.27 11.99
C GLU A 392 -9.47 3.83 12.31
N ASP A 393 -9.24 3.51 13.58
CA ASP A 393 -8.72 2.23 14.07
C ASP A 393 -9.77 1.32 14.71
N VAL A 394 -10.95 1.86 15.08
CA VAL A 394 -12.01 1.12 15.80
C VAL A 394 -13.33 1.17 15.01
N PRO A 395 -14.07 0.03 14.88
CA PRO A 395 -15.40 0.03 14.27
C PRO A 395 -16.38 0.93 15.02
N LEU A 396 -17.26 1.65 14.29
CA LEU A 396 -18.20 2.64 14.82
C LEU A 396 -19.08 2.09 15.95
N GLY A 397 -19.57 0.85 15.81
CA GLY A 397 -20.39 0.24 16.86
C GLY A 397 -19.63 0.16 18.18
N ARG A 398 -18.42 -0.40 18.17
CA ARG A 398 -17.56 -0.52 19.34
C ARG A 398 -17.13 0.85 19.88
N LEU A 399 -16.75 1.75 18.98
CA LEU A 399 -16.35 3.11 19.37
C LEU A 399 -17.49 3.87 20.03
N THR A 400 -18.73 3.68 19.56
CA THR A 400 -19.93 4.28 20.16
C THR A 400 -20.13 3.81 21.61
N GLU A 401 -19.95 2.52 21.89
CA GLU A 401 -20.03 1.98 23.26
C GLU A 401 -18.93 2.55 24.17
N GLU A 402 -17.68 2.59 23.65
CA GLU A 402 -16.53 3.12 24.38
C GLU A 402 -16.71 4.61 24.71
N MET A 403 -17.14 5.41 23.76
CA MET A 403 -17.34 6.86 23.95
C MET A 403 -18.55 7.17 24.85
N ALA A 404 -19.62 6.38 24.76
CA ALA A 404 -20.75 6.52 25.68
C ALA A 404 -20.34 6.24 27.13
N ARG A 405 -19.58 5.16 27.35
CA ARG A 405 -19.03 4.82 28.67
C ARG A 405 -18.09 5.90 29.19
N ALA A 406 -17.18 6.38 28.35
CA ALA A 406 -16.24 7.43 28.70
C ALA A 406 -16.96 8.76 29.03
N ALA A 407 -17.98 9.14 28.26
CA ALA A 407 -18.77 10.33 28.53
C ALA A 407 -19.53 10.26 29.86
N ALA A 408 -20.02 9.07 30.22
CA ALA A 408 -20.79 8.89 31.47
C ALA A 408 -19.90 8.75 32.71
N PHE A 409 -18.74 8.12 32.60
CA PHE A 409 -17.99 7.67 33.78
C PHE A 409 -16.54 8.16 33.83
N GLU A 410 -15.98 8.66 32.72
CA GLU A 410 -14.54 8.98 32.63
C GLU A 410 -14.28 10.44 32.17
N ASP A 411 -15.31 11.25 31.95
CA ASP A 411 -15.15 12.67 31.64
C ASP A 411 -14.65 13.42 32.90
N PRO A 412 -13.40 13.93 32.91
CA PRO A 412 -12.79 14.51 34.13
C PRO A 412 -13.46 15.79 34.60
N ARG A 413 -14.35 16.36 33.82
CA ARG A 413 -15.09 17.59 34.17
C ARG A 413 -16.28 17.33 35.06
N PHE A 414 -16.76 16.06 35.12
CA PHE A 414 -17.98 15.68 35.80
C PHE A 414 -17.76 14.46 36.72
N ARG A 415 -18.66 14.24 37.67
CA ARG A 415 -18.69 13.01 38.43
C ARG A 415 -19.29 11.90 37.57
N PRO A 416 -18.94 10.62 37.80
CA PRO A 416 -19.61 9.52 37.14
C PRO A 416 -21.14 9.60 37.24
N VAL A 417 -21.83 9.33 36.15
CA VAL A 417 -23.29 9.29 36.12
C VAL A 417 -23.80 8.20 37.05
N THR A 418 -24.81 8.51 37.89
CA THR A 418 -25.45 7.55 38.76
C THR A 418 -26.70 6.97 38.13
N GLU A 419 -27.18 5.82 38.67
CA GLU A 419 -28.36 5.17 38.12
C GLU A 419 -29.64 6.05 38.23
N ASP A 420 -29.75 6.83 39.29
CA ASP A 420 -30.91 7.71 39.52
C ASP A 420 -30.94 8.88 38.50
N GLU A 421 -29.82 9.32 37.94
CA GLU A 421 -29.73 10.35 36.95
C GLU A 421 -30.15 9.86 35.54
N LEU A 422 -30.14 8.53 35.29
CA LEU A 422 -30.40 7.99 33.96
C LEU A 422 -31.78 8.36 33.38
N SER A 423 -32.78 8.60 34.23
CA SER A 423 -34.10 9.04 33.77
C SER A 423 -34.12 10.44 33.15
N ASP A 424 -33.17 11.29 33.55
CA ASP A 424 -33.09 12.69 33.17
C ASP A 424 -31.95 12.93 32.15
N ILE A 425 -31.19 11.86 31.81
CA ILE A 425 -30.13 11.92 30.80
C ILE A 425 -30.72 11.86 29.39
N GLU A 426 -30.40 12.87 28.60
CA GLU A 426 -30.56 12.90 27.15
C GLU A 426 -29.22 12.54 26.50
N LEU A 427 -29.27 11.65 25.49
CA LEU A 427 -28.08 11.16 24.78
C LEU A 427 -28.13 11.62 23.32
N GLU A 428 -27.10 12.34 22.92
CA GLU A 428 -26.86 12.77 21.55
C GLU A 428 -25.59 12.10 21.00
N ILE A 429 -25.63 11.64 19.77
CA ILE A 429 -24.50 11.07 19.05
C ILE A 429 -24.17 11.94 17.85
N SER A 430 -22.90 12.34 17.72
CA SER A 430 -22.35 12.99 16.54
C SER A 430 -21.40 12.01 15.84
N VAL A 431 -21.82 11.41 14.74
CA VAL A 431 -20.98 10.58 13.88
C VAL A 431 -20.31 11.45 12.84
N LEU A 432 -18.99 11.40 12.77
CA LEU A 432 -18.21 12.22 11.85
C LEU A 432 -18.11 11.53 10.49
N THR A 433 -18.20 12.31 9.41
CA THR A 433 -17.83 11.79 8.08
C THR A 433 -16.31 11.53 8.01
N PRO A 434 -15.83 10.71 7.06
CA PRO A 434 -14.41 10.50 6.86
C PRO A 434 -13.64 11.83 6.74
N LEU A 435 -12.45 11.88 7.33
CA LEU A 435 -11.60 13.06 7.30
C LEU A 435 -11.13 13.36 5.88
N LYS A 436 -11.39 14.57 5.39
CA LYS A 436 -10.93 15.06 4.08
C LYS A 436 -9.80 16.05 4.27
N ARG A 437 -8.58 15.70 3.84
CA ARG A 437 -7.44 16.61 3.90
C ARG A 437 -7.68 17.79 2.96
N ILE A 438 -7.41 18.99 3.45
CA ILE A 438 -7.44 20.22 2.67
C ILE A 438 -6.03 20.82 2.57
N THR A 439 -5.73 21.45 1.44
CA THR A 439 -4.45 22.11 1.19
C THR A 439 -4.56 23.62 1.18
N ASP A 440 -5.78 24.13 1.14
CA ASP A 440 -6.10 25.55 1.15
C ASP A 440 -7.35 25.78 1.99
N ILE A 441 -7.37 26.83 2.79
CA ILE A 441 -8.48 27.18 3.69
C ILE A 441 -9.76 27.57 2.94
N SER A 442 -9.69 27.89 1.64
CA SER A 442 -10.87 28.10 0.80
C SER A 442 -11.72 26.83 0.65
N GLN A 443 -11.10 25.64 0.79
CA GLN A 443 -11.76 24.34 0.76
C GLN A 443 -12.52 24.01 2.06
N PHE A 444 -12.36 24.80 3.12
CA PHE A 444 -13.07 24.65 4.38
C PHE A 444 -14.38 25.46 4.35
N ASP A 445 -15.50 24.75 4.37
CA ASP A 445 -16.85 25.34 4.48
C ASP A 445 -17.15 25.64 5.95
N TYR A 446 -16.74 26.85 6.37
CA TYR A 446 -16.91 27.32 7.75
C TYR A 446 -18.39 27.43 8.13
N GLY A 447 -18.77 26.81 9.22
CA GLY A 447 -20.16 26.75 9.72
C GLY A 447 -20.92 25.48 9.32
N ARG A 448 -20.44 24.74 8.30
CA ARG A 448 -20.97 23.43 7.90
C ARG A 448 -20.04 22.28 8.26
N GLN A 449 -18.74 22.50 8.11
CA GLN A 449 -17.70 21.51 8.39
C GLN A 449 -17.01 21.76 9.73
N GLY A 450 -16.56 20.70 10.36
CA GLY A 450 -15.56 20.73 11.41
C GLY A 450 -14.14 20.80 10.86
N ILE A 451 -13.20 21.18 11.70
CA ILE A 451 -11.78 21.20 11.36
C ILE A 451 -10.98 20.34 12.32
N TYR A 452 -10.06 19.54 11.81
CA TYR A 452 -9.08 18.77 12.55
C TYR A 452 -7.68 19.20 12.13
N ILE A 453 -6.87 19.64 13.08
CA ILE A 453 -5.52 20.18 12.89
C ILE A 453 -4.55 19.18 13.50
N LYS A 454 -3.53 18.74 12.76
CA LYS A 454 -2.54 17.75 13.21
C LYS A 454 -1.13 18.17 12.83
N LYS A 455 -0.19 18.12 13.80
CA LYS A 455 1.24 18.37 13.56
C LYS A 455 2.09 17.73 14.64
N GLY A 456 3.07 16.90 14.24
CA GLY A 456 4.10 16.37 15.12
C GLY A 456 3.58 15.69 16.40
N GLY A 457 2.57 14.82 16.29
CA GLY A 457 1.97 14.12 17.44
C GLY A 457 0.97 14.92 18.26
N ARG A 458 0.76 16.21 17.93
CA ARG A 458 -0.26 17.08 18.53
C ARG A 458 -1.44 17.21 17.56
N SER A 459 -2.65 17.25 18.11
CA SER A 459 -3.85 17.46 17.30
C SER A 459 -4.94 18.15 18.10
N GLY A 460 -5.86 18.76 17.37
CA GLY A 460 -7.02 19.42 17.96
C GLY A 460 -8.14 19.55 16.95
N THR A 461 -9.37 19.64 17.45
CA THR A 461 -10.55 19.75 16.59
C THR A 461 -11.58 20.70 17.16
N PHE A 462 -12.32 21.32 16.25
CA PHE A 462 -13.63 21.92 16.52
C PHE A 462 -14.69 21.26 15.65
N LEU A 463 -15.76 20.83 16.29
CA LEU A 463 -16.96 20.33 15.61
C LEU A 463 -17.66 21.45 14.85
N PRO A 464 -18.48 21.14 13.82
CA PRO A 464 -19.21 22.16 13.06
C PRO A 464 -20.12 23.06 13.92
N GLN A 465 -20.65 22.53 15.04
CA GLN A 465 -21.55 23.25 15.94
C GLN A 465 -20.85 24.45 16.59
N VAL A 466 -19.57 24.33 16.93
CA VAL A 466 -18.78 25.39 17.58
C VAL A 466 -18.80 26.68 16.75
N ALA A 467 -18.76 26.55 15.41
CA ALA A 467 -18.82 27.71 14.53
C ALA A 467 -20.15 28.51 14.63
N LYS A 468 -21.25 27.87 15.10
CA LYS A 468 -22.56 28.51 15.29
C LYS A 468 -22.69 29.17 16.68
N GLU A 469 -21.83 28.78 17.62
CA GLU A 469 -21.85 29.27 19.01
C GLU A 469 -20.93 30.46 19.20
N VAL A 470 -19.97 30.65 18.28
CA VAL A 470 -18.95 31.68 18.36
C VAL A 470 -19.12 32.72 17.24
N ASN A 471 -18.72 33.95 17.47
CA ASN A 471 -18.73 34.99 16.45
C ASN A 471 -17.33 35.26 15.91
N TRP A 472 -16.66 34.19 15.46
CA TRP A 472 -15.31 34.24 14.93
C TRP A 472 -15.30 34.20 13.40
N THR A 473 -14.30 34.80 12.81
CA THR A 473 -13.98 34.59 11.39
C THR A 473 -13.40 33.18 11.21
N LYS A 474 -13.35 32.71 9.97
CA LYS A 474 -12.74 31.44 9.64
C LYS A 474 -11.29 31.31 10.14
N GLU A 475 -10.49 32.38 10.01
CA GLU A 475 -9.11 32.38 10.45
C GLU A 475 -9.00 32.37 11.97
N GLU A 476 -9.84 33.12 12.68
CA GLU A 476 -9.90 33.08 14.15
C GLU A 476 -10.31 31.72 14.67
N PHE A 477 -11.26 31.06 14.00
CA PHE A 477 -11.68 29.69 14.33
C PHE A 477 -10.51 28.69 14.20
N LEU A 478 -9.71 28.80 13.13
CA LEU A 478 -8.50 28.01 12.94
C LEU A 478 -7.42 28.35 13.98
N GLY A 479 -7.25 29.64 14.30
CA GLY A 479 -6.31 30.10 15.32
C GLY A 479 -6.65 29.55 16.70
N HIS A 480 -7.90 29.65 17.12
CA HIS A 480 -8.37 29.07 18.39
C HIS A 480 -8.24 27.52 18.39
N CYS A 481 -8.63 26.84 17.32
CA CYS A 481 -8.45 25.40 17.24
C CYS A 481 -6.97 24.99 17.36
N SER A 482 -6.09 25.73 16.68
CA SER A 482 -4.65 25.50 16.72
C SER A 482 -4.05 25.73 18.11
N GLN A 483 -4.43 26.85 18.75
CA GLN A 483 -3.89 27.23 20.06
C GLN A 483 -4.52 26.43 21.21
N ASP A 484 -5.86 26.43 21.28
CA ASP A 484 -6.59 25.98 22.47
C ASP A 484 -6.85 24.47 22.47
N LYS A 485 -6.87 23.83 21.29
CA LYS A 485 -7.11 22.39 21.14
C LYS A 485 -5.87 21.60 20.75
N ALA A 486 -5.12 22.08 19.73
CA ALA A 486 -3.93 21.37 19.27
C ALA A 486 -2.63 21.76 20.01
N GLY A 487 -2.61 22.86 20.76
CA GLY A 487 -1.42 23.33 21.48
C GLY A 487 -0.26 23.75 20.56
N LEU A 488 -0.57 24.21 19.34
CA LEU A 488 0.40 24.57 18.31
C LEU A 488 0.67 26.07 18.22
N GLY A 489 0.01 26.88 19.08
CA GLY A 489 -0.01 28.34 19.00
C GLY A 489 -0.97 28.87 17.93
N TRP A 490 -1.24 30.18 17.93
CA TRP A 490 -2.28 30.82 17.11
C TRP A 490 -2.11 30.56 15.61
N ASP A 491 -0.91 30.69 15.06
CA ASP A 491 -0.61 30.51 13.64
C ASP A 491 -0.13 29.09 13.31
N GLY A 492 -0.13 28.17 14.27
CA GLY A 492 0.34 26.80 14.09
C GLY A 492 -0.37 26.02 13.00
N TRP A 493 -1.66 26.33 12.75
CA TRP A 493 -2.47 25.75 11.69
C TRP A 493 -1.94 26.02 10.27
N ARG A 494 -1.21 27.12 10.04
CA ARG A 494 -0.67 27.48 8.72
C ARG A 494 0.39 26.50 8.22
N THR A 495 0.98 25.73 9.13
CA THR A 495 2.04 24.75 8.84
C THR A 495 1.69 23.35 9.32
N ALA A 496 0.44 23.13 9.71
CA ALA A 496 -0.11 21.84 10.13
C ALA A 496 -0.87 21.18 8.99
N ASP A 497 -1.09 19.88 9.12
CA ASP A 497 -2.06 19.16 8.28
C ASP A 497 -3.47 19.53 8.73
N LEU A 498 -4.29 19.96 7.77
CA LEU A 498 -5.68 20.34 7.99
C LEU A 498 -6.61 19.34 7.35
N TYR A 499 -7.62 18.92 8.11
CA TYR A 499 -8.67 18.03 7.63
C TYR A 499 -10.04 18.60 7.96
N THR A 500 -10.99 18.46 7.03
CA THR A 500 -12.38 18.81 7.24
C THR A 500 -13.25 17.55 7.34
N TYR A 501 -14.39 17.66 8.00
CA TYR A 501 -15.40 16.60 8.11
C TYR A 501 -16.76 17.23 8.40
N GLU A 502 -17.82 16.49 8.15
CA GLU A 502 -19.16 16.85 8.58
C GLU A 502 -19.57 15.98 9.78
N ALA A 503 -20.55 16.41 10.55
CA ALA A 503 -21.10 15.64 11.66
C ALA A 503 -22.59 15.35 11.41
N ILE A 504 -22.95 14.07 11.50
CA ILE A 504 -24.35 13.63 11.48
C ILE A 504 -24.82 13.49 12.92
N ILE A 505 -25.65 14.42 13.37
CA ILE A 505 -26.08 14.55 14.76
C ILE A 505 -27.51 14.00 14.90
N PHE A 506 -27.72 13.24 15.96
CA PHE A 506 -29.05 12.66 16.25
C PHE A 506 -29.17 12.25 17.70
#